data_33bec48811a000dfa4f456dfcd1a51df
#
_entry.id   33bec48811a000dfa4f456dfcd1a51df
#
_cell.length_a   1.000
_cell.length_b   1.000
_cell.length_c   1.000
_cell.angle_alpha   90.00
_cell.angle_beta   90.00
_cell.angle_gamma   90.00
#
_symmetry.space_group_name_H-M   'P 1'
#
loop_
_entity.id
_entity.type
_entity.pdbx_description
1 polymer ?
#
loop_
_entity_poly.entity_id
_entity_poly.type
_entity_poly.pdbx_seq_one_letter_code
_entity_poly.pdbx_strand_id
1 'polypeptide(L)'
;MAFAFHILGTSSSGNCSILESGGTRIMLDAGFQGPRLEASLAKLGLACAALDAVLITHEHSDHCIGLAALLRQNPALKVFANRETARRIQGALKVKPDWQLFETGTTFEFRGLQ
;
A
#
# COMPACT_ATOMS: atom_id res chain seq x y z
N MET A 1 0.19 13.15 19.24
CA MET A 1 0.78 11.93 18.68
C MET A 1 1.62 12.30 17.45
N ALA A 2 2.87 11.90 17.43
CA ALA A 2 3.75 12.19 16.29
C ALA A 2 3.56 11.17 15.19
N PHE A 3 3.75 11.58 13.96
CA PHE A 3 3.80 10.64 12.85
C PHE A 3 4.96 11.00 11.92
N ALA A 4 5.41 10.00 11.17
CA ALA A 4 6.49 10.14 10.21
C ALA A 4 6.01 9.75 8.82
N PHE A 5 6.51 10.44 7.81
CA PHE A 5 6.17 10.17 6.43
C PHE A 5 7.46 9.98 5.63
N HIS A 6 7.59 8.81 5.00
CA HIS A 6 8.78 8.44 4.23
C HIS A 6 8.41 8.28 2.76
N ILE A 7 9.02 9.07 1.90
CA ILE A 7 8.80 8.96 0.45
C ILE A 7 9.89 8.07 -0.13
N LEU A 8 9.50 6.93 -0.70
CA LEU A 8 10.43 5.96 -1.29
C LEU A 8 10.58 6.16 -2.80
N GLY A 9 9.56 6.72 -3.46
CA GLY A 9 9.61 7.07 -4.88
C GLY A 9 8.36 7.82 -5.30
N THR A 10 8.50 8.74 -6.27
CA THR A 10 7.39 9.59 -6.75
C THR A 10 7.46 9.82 -8.25
N SER A 11 7.89 8.83 -9.04
CA SER A 11 8.06 9.00 -10.48
C SER A 11 7.31 7.93 -11.25
N SER A 12 7.33 8.01 -12.57
CA SER A 12 6.75 6.98 -13.43
C SER A 12 7.47 5.63 -13.30
N SER A 13 8.65 5.60 -12.68
CA SER A 13 9.35 4.34 -12.39
C SER A 13 8.89 3.69 -11.09
N GLY A 14 7.97 4.33 -10.35
CA GLY A 14 7.37 3.77 -9.16
C GLY A 14 7.00 4.84 -8.15
N ASN A 15 5.83 4.68 -7.54
CA ASN A 15 5.33 5.55 -6.46
C ASN A 15 5.13 4.70 -5.23
N CYS A 16 5.74 5.10 -4.12
CA CYS A 16 5.65 4.38 -2.87
C CYS A 16 6.04 5.29 -1.71
N SER A 17 5.20 5.32 -0.68
CA SER A 17 5.46 6.11 0.52
C SER A 17 4.97 5.35 1.73
N ILE A 18 5.52 5.64 2.90
CA ILE A 18 5.14 5.02 4.17
C ILE A 18 4.72 6.12 5.14
N LEU A 19 3.56 5.94 5.76
CA LEU A 19 3.07 6.79 6.84
C LEU A 19 3.05 5.96 8.13
N GLU A 20 3.72 6.46 9.17
CA GLU A 20 3.74 5.83 10.49
C GLU A 20 3.13 6.75 11.53
N SER A 21 2.27 6.20 12.38
CA SER A 21 1.70 6.95 13.50
C SER A 21 1.27 5.97 14.59
N GLY A 22 1.79 6.15 15.81
CA GLY A 22 1.35 5.36 16.95
C GLY A 22 1.49 3.85 16.76
N GLY A 23 2.53 3.40 16.08
CA GLY A 23 2.74 1.97 15.80
C GLY A 23 1.99 1.43 14.61
N THR A 24 1.18 2.26 13.96
CA THR A 24 0.48 1.88 12.72
C THR A 24 1.29 2.32 11.51
N ARG A 25 1.44 1.43 10.54
CA ARG A 25 2.20 1.69 9.32
C ARG A 25 1.34 1.44 8.09
N ILE A 26 1.20 2.47 7.26
CA ILE A 26 0.40 2.40 6.03
C ILE A 26 1.30 2.74 4.85
N MET A 27 1.28 1.89 3.82
CA MET A 27 1.95 2.18 2.56
C MET A 27 0.98 2.92 1.65
N LEU A 28 1.44 4.00 1.02
CA LEU A 28 0.68 4.73 0.01
C LEU A 28 1.28 4.37 -1.34
N ASP A 29 0.53 3.61 -2.13
CA ASP A 29 0.92 3.02 -3.39
C ASP A 29 2.08 2.04 -3.26
N ALA A 30 2.06 0.98 -4.04
CA ALA A 30 3.06 -0.07 -4.05
C ALA A 30 3.62 -0.22 -5.47
N GLY A 31 4.23 0.86 -5.97
CA GLY A 31 4.69 0.96 -7.35
C GLY A 31 6.05 0.36 -7.64
N PHE A 32 6.63 -0.37 -6.71
CA PHE A 32 7.92 -1.04 -6.89
C PHE A 32 7.72 -2.54 -7.06
N GLN A 33 8.51 -3.19 -7.90
CA GLN A 33 8.55 -4.65 -7.96
C GLN A 33 9.05 -5.20 -6.62
N GLY A 34 8.71 -6.48 -6.34
CA GLY A 34 8.95 -7.09 -5.05
C GLY A 34 10.35 -6.88 -4.46
N PRO A 35 11.44 -7.23 -5.19
CA PRO A 35 12.78 -7.07 -4.62
C PRO A 35 13.14 -5.61 -4.29
N ARG A 36 12.73 -4.66 -5.12
CA ARG A 36 12.97 -3.24 -4.86
C ARG A 36 12.14 -2.76 -3.66
N LEU A 37 10.92 -3.25 -3.55
CA LEU A 37 10.04 -2.92 -2.45
C LEU A 37 10.63 -3.40 -1.13
N GLU A 38 11.06 -4.66 -1.07
CA GLU A 38 11.69 -5.24 0.11
C GLU A 38 12.94 -4.47 0.52
N ALA A 39 13.81 -4.15 -0.46
CA ALA A 39 15.04 -3.41 -0.19
C ALA A 39 14.75 -2.01 0.35
N SER A 40 13.75 -1.34 -0.20
CA SER A 40 13.36 0.00 0.24
C SER A 40 12.81 -0.01 1.67
N LEU A 41 11.99 -0.99 2.01
CA LEU A 41 11.48 -1.14 3.36
C LEU A 41 12.59 -1.48 4.34
N ALA A 42 13.54 -2.33 3.95
CA ALA A 42 14.66 -2.72 4.80
C ALA A 42 15.51 -1.52 5.22
N LYS A 43 15.63 -0.50 4.37
CA LYS A 43 16.36 0.73 4.71
C LYS A 43 15.70 1.49 5.86
N LEU A 44 14.39 1.27 6.07
CA LEU A 44 13.64 1.86 7.18
C LEU A 44 13.54 0.90 8.36
N GLY A 45 14.21 -0.25 8.30
CA GLY A 45 14.10 -1.28 9.32
C GLY A 45 12.78 -2.04 9.30
N LEU A 46 12.10 -2.07 8.16
CA LEU A 46 10.77 -2.68 8.03
C LEU A 46 10.80 -3.88 7.10
N ALA A 47 9.86 -4.79 7.32
CA ALA A 47 9.55 -5.88 6.39
C ALA A 47 8.11 -5.70 5.91
N CYS A 48 7.75 -6.35 4.80
CA CYS A 48 6.39 -6.29 4.29
C CYS A 48 5.35 -6.73 5.34
N ALA A 49 5.69 -7.72 6.17
CA ALA A 49 4.81 -8.21 7.22
C ALA A 49 4.55 -7.17 8.33
N ALA A 50 5.36 -6.12 8.42
CA ALA A 50 5.19 -5.07 9.43
C ALA A 50 4.16 -4.01 9.01
N LEU A 51 3.68 -4.04 7.78
CA LEU A 51 2.68 -3.09 7.30
C LEU A 51 1.29 -3.49 7.76
N ASP A 52 0.49 -2.50 8.17
CA ASP A 52 -0.88 -2.72 8.60
C ASP A 52 -1.87 -2.58 7.46
N ALA A 53 -1.56 -1.72 6.50
CA ALA A 53 -2.43 -1.47 5.35
C ALA A 53 -1.64 -0.89 4.19
N VAL A 54 -2.21 -0.97 3.00
CA VAL A 54 -1.75 -0.25 1.83
C VAL A 54 -2.94 0.46 1.20
N LEU A 55 -2.73 1.70 0.73
CA LEU A 55 -3.73 2.45 0.01
C LEU A 55 -3.25 2.62 -1.43
N ILE A 56 -4.04 2.16 -2.38
CA ILE A 56 -3.71 2.25 -3.81
C ILE A 56 -4.53 3.36 -4.44
N THR A 57 -3.85 4.35 -5.02
CA THR A 57 -4.52 5.51 -5.62
C THR A 57 -4.91 5.28 -7.08
N HIS A 58 -4.16 4.45 -7.79
CA HIS A 58 -4.40 4.16 -9.21
C HIS A 58 -4.10 2.70 -9.52
N GLU A 59 -4.76 2.15 -10.54
CA GLU A 59 -4.52 0.79 -11.02
C GLU A 59 -3.30 0.64 -11.91
N HIS A 60 -2.62 1.74 -12.25
CA HIS A 60 -1.41 1.71 -13.08
C HIS A 60 -0.24 1.03 -12.37
N SER A 61 0.64 0.38 -13.11
CA SER A 61 1.73 -0.40 -12.51
C SER A 61 2.67 0.41 -11.65
N ASP A 62 2.88 1.70 -11.97
CA ASP A 62 3.73 2.57 -11.16
C ASP A 62 3.12 2.93 -9.80
N HIS A 63 1.93 2.42 -9.51
CA HIS A 63 1.26 2.57 -8.21
C HIS A 63 0.94 1.24 -7.54
N CYS A 64 0.90 0.12 -8.27
CA CYS A 64 0.41 -1.14 -7.71
C CYS A 64 1.19 -2.40 -8.09
N ILE A 65 2.29 -2.29 -8.82
CA ILE A 65 3.01 -3.47 -9.33
C ILE A 65 3.53 -4.37 -8.20
N GLY A 66 3.78 -3.82 -7.02
CA GLY A 66 4.29 -4.57 -5.88
C GLY A 66 3.23 -5.24 -5.01
N LEU A 67 1.95 -5.04 -5.32
CA LEU A 67 0.88 -5.50 -4.45
C LEU A 67 0.87 -7.03 -4.30
N ALA A 68 1.09 -7.78 -5.37
CA ALA A 68 1.13 -9.23 -5.31
C ALA A 68 2.24 -9.74 -4.37
N ALA A 69 3.41 -9.10 -4.40
CA ALA A 69 4.52 -9.45 -3.52
C ALA A 69 4.20 -9.14 -2.06
N LEU A 70 3.54 -7.99 -1.80
CA LEU A 70 3.09 -7.65 -0.45
C LEU A 70 2.11 -8.70 0.09
N LEU A 71 1.16 -9.12 -0.71
CA LEU A 71 0.14 -10.07 -0.29
C LEU A 71 0.71 -11.46 -0.05
N ARG A 72 1.76 -11.87 -0.76
CA ARG A 72 2.43 -13.14 -0.48
C ARG A 72 3.08 -13.14 0.89
N GLN A 73 3.63 -12.02 1.33
CA GLN A 73 4.33 -11.89 2.61
C GLN A 73 3.43 -11.44 3.75
N ASN A 74 2.27 -10.88 3.41
CA ASN A 74 1.33 -10.34 4.40
C ASN A 74 -0.11 -10.57 3.91
N PRO A 75 -0.59 -11.83 3.96
CA PRO A 75 -1.92 -12.15 3.42
C PRO A 75 -3.08 -11.45 4.11
N ALA A 76 -2.90 -11.02 5.35
CA ALA A 76 -3.94 -10.32 6.12
C ALA A 76 -3.93 -8.82 5.90
N LEU A 77 -3.06 -8.31 5.02
CA LEU A 77 -2.93 -6.89 4.74
C LEU A 77 -4.25 -6.31 4.24
N LYS A 78 -4.69 -5.19 4.83
CA LYS A 78 -5.86 -4.48 4.35
C LYS A 78 -5.46 -3.59 3.18
N VAL A 79 -6.21 -3.68 2.08
CA VAL A 79 -5.91 -2.94 0.85
C VAL A 79 -7.04 -1.94 0.61
N PHE A 80 -6.73 -0.66 0.78
CA PHE A 80 -7.68 0.42 0.57
C PHE A 80 -7.59 0.92 -0.87
N ALA A 81 -8.74 1.00 -1.53
CA ALA A 81 -8.84 1.53 -2.88
C ALA A 81 -10.27 1.93 -3.15
N ASN A 82 -10.49 2.80 -4.17
CA ASN A 82 -11.85 3.01 -4.60
C ASN A 82 -12.33 1.78 -5.39
N ARG A 83 -13.66 1.67 -5.56
CA ARG A 83 -14.26 0.47 -6.15
C ARG A 83 -13.73 0.15 -7.53
N GLU A 84 -13.57 1.16 -8.37
CA GLU A 84 -13.11 0.97 -9.75
C GLU A 84 -11.66 0.49 -9.80
N THR A 85 -10.79 1.10 -8.99
CA THR A 85 -9.39 0.70 -8.88
C THR A 85 -9.27 -0.74 -8.38
N ALA A 86 -10.02 -1.07 -7.32
CA ALA A 86 -10.01 -2.43 -6.76
C ALA A 86 -10.46 -3.46 -7.80
N ARG A 87 -11.51 -3.16 -8.54
CA ARG A 87 -12.02 -4.06 -9.56
C ARG A 87 -11.00 -4.35 -10.65
N ARG A 88 -10.32 -3.30 -11.12
CA ARG A 88 -9.30 -3.44 -12.18
C ARG A 88 -8.09 -4.22 -11.70
N ILE A 89 -7.63 -3.94 -10.48
CA ILE A 89 -6.49 -4.66 -9.91
C ILE A 89 -6.85 -6.12 -9.65
N GLN A 90 -8.05 -6.39 -9.13
CA GLN A 90 -8.49 -7.75 -8.83
C GLN A 90 -8.48 -8.62 -10.09
N GLY A 91 -8.79 -8.05 -11.25
CA GLY A 91 -8.75 -8.78 -12.50
C GLY A 91 -7.37 -9.36 -12.84
N ALA A 92 -6.30 -8.76 -12.31
CA ALA A 92 -4.93 -9.22 -12.54
C ALA A 92 -4.35 -10.02 -11.37
N LEU A 93 -5.05 -10.08 -10.23
CA LEU A 93 -4.57 -10.81 -9.05
C LEU A 93 -5.12 -12.23 -9.04
N LYS A 94 -4.29 -13.17 -8.57
CA LYS A 94 -4.69 -14.57 -8.39
C LYS A 94 -5.33 -14.83 -7.03
N VAL A 95 -5.19 -13.88 -6.10
CA VAL A 95 -5.73 -13.99 -4.75
C VAL A 95 -6.69 -12.82 -4.52
N LYS A 96 -7.59 -12.97 -3.55
CA LYS A 96 -8.50 -11.89 -3.17
C LYS A 96 -8.04 -11.30 -1.85
N PRO A 97 -7.48 -10.08 -1.86
CA PRO A 97 -7.06 -9.44 -0.62
C PRO A 97 -8.27 -8.95 0.19
N ASP A 98 -8.00 -8.48 1.39
CA ASP A 98 -9.01 -7.84 2.24
C ASP A 98 -9.23 -6.40 1.74
N TRP A 99 -10.04 -6.26 0.70
CA TRP A 99 -10.36 -4.97 0.12
C TRP A 99 -11.18 -4.11 1.07
N GLN A 100 -10.73 -2.88 1.27
CA GLN A 100 -11.46 -1.86 2.03
C GLN A 100 -11.79 -0.75 1.02
N LEU A 101 -13.03 -0.72 0.55
CA LEU A 101 -13.44 0.20 -0.51
C LEU A 101 -13.87 1.54 0.05
N PHE A 102 -13.53 2.61 -0.64
CA PHE A 102 -13.96 3.96 -0.29
C PHE A 102 -14.41 4.69 -1.56
N GLU A 103 -15.18 5.76 -1.39
CA GLU A 103 -15.55 6.63 -2.49
C GLU A 103 -14.59 7.81 -2.56
N THR A 104 -14.19 8.17 -3.78
CA THR A 104 -13.33 9.32 -4.02
C THR A 104 -13.97 10.58 -3.43
N GLY A 105 -13.18 11.35 -2.68
CA GLY A 105 -13.65 12.59 -2.06
C GLY A 105 -14.23 12.42 -0.66
N THR A 106 -14.34 11.18 -0.17
CA THR A 106 -14.79 10.93 1.21
C THR A 106 -13.60 10.81 2.16
N THR A 107 -13.87 10.95 3.45
CA THR A 107 -12.88 10.75 4.51
C THR A 107 -13.17 9.42 5.21
N PHE A 108 -12.12 8.70 5.54
CA PHE A 108 -12.25 7.48 6.34
C PHE A 108 -11.11 7.42 7.35
N GLU A 109 -11.27 6.60 8.36
CA GLU A 109 -10.26 6.41 9.39
C GLU A 109 -9.79 4.96 9.41
N PHE A 110 -8.50 4.79 9.71
CA PHE A 110 -7.92 3.49 9.97
C PHE A 110 -7.04 3.61 11.21
N ARG A 111 -7.45 2.95 12.30
CA ARG A 111 -6.72 2.96 13.58
C ARG A 111 -6.37 4.37 14.04
N GLY A 112 -7.30 5.32 13.89
CA GLY A 112 -7.11 6.70 14.31
C GLY A 112 -6.40 7.59 13.30
N LEU A 113 -6.08 7.10 12.12
CA LEU A 113 -5.53 7.87 11.01
C LEU A 113 -6.64 8.23 10.01
N GLN A 114 -6.54 9.40 9.42
CA GLN A 114 -7.49 9.87 8.42
C GLN A 114 -6.79 10.12 7.09
#